data_e3abd0339ceb0eef1634673bc9e71e5d
#
_entry.id   e3abd0339ceb0eef1634673bc9e71e5d
#
_cell.length_a   1.000
_cell.length_b   1.000
_cell.length_c   1.000
_cell.angle_alpha   90.00
_cell.angle_beta   90.00
_cell.angle_gamma   90.00
#
_symmetry.space_group_name_H-M   'P 1'
#
loop_
_entity.id
_entity.type
_entity.pdbx_description
1 polymer ?
#
loop_
_entity_poly.entity_id
_entity_poly.type
_entity_poly.pdbx_seq_one_letter_code
_entity_poly.pdbx_strand_id
1 'polypeptide(L)'
;MKGSLPLGLTSTRTIMSSSLATKLAALAILLSCNVGPLAQAAPSALQAAAAVESRAAAWRADSKDNLCGLKNPRHLTQPAQINYRAVLEQTPEMIDLRQRGISLDSAEGQILRERAVDRLRSVGSKLMKKRGYCSLWKGISHRDGRMVPDLTSELIAAL
;
A
#
# COMPACT_ATOMS: atom_id res chain seq x y z
N MET A 1 27.90 -11.79 -42.68
CA MET A 1 28.32 -12.89 -41.77
C MET A 1 27.08 -13.30 -40.97
N LYS A 2 26.66 -14.52 -41.14
CA LYS A 2 25.51 -15.16 -40.51
C LYS A 2 25.89 -15.58 -39.10
N GLY A 3 25.07 -15.26 -38.09
CA GLY A 3 25.26 -15.70 -36.73
C GLY A 3 23.93 -15.97 -36.05
N SER A 4 23.69 -17.23 -35.88
CA SER A 4 22.57 -18.03 -35.46
C SER A 4 21.97 -17.64 -34.11
N LEU A 5 20.63 -17.74 -34.00
CA LEU A 5 19.83 -17.87 -32.78
C LEU A 5 20.10 -19.21 -32.06
N PRO A 6 19.90 -19.29 -30.78
CA PRO A 6 19.40 -20.51 -30.17
C PRO A 6 17.98 -20.30 -29.57
N LEU A 7 17.10 -21.18 -30.04
CA LEU A 7 15.85 -21.61 -29.43
C LEU A 7 16.14 -22.41 -28.14
N GLY A 8 15.26 -22.32 -27.17
CA GLY A 8 15.12 -23.37 -26.16
C GLY A 8 14.93 -22.84 -24.76
N LEU A 9 13.73 -22.88 -24.19
CA LEU A 9 13.28 -23.97 -23.31
C LEU A 9 11.91 -23.61 -22.73
N THR A 10 10.91 -24.27 -23.23
CA THR A 10 9.59 -24.39 -22.62
C THR A 10 9.71 -25.16 -21.31
N SER A 11 9.38 -24.54 -20.19
CA SER A 11 9.23 -25.20 -18.90
C SER A 11 7.74 -25.42 -18.62
N THR A 12 7.29 -26.58 -18.97
CA THR A 12 5.98 -27.12 -18.64
C THR A 12 5.94 -27.47 -17.15
N ARG A 13 5.21 -26.72 -16.35
CA ARG A 13 4.99 -27.07 -14.95
C ARG A 13 3.69 -27.87 -14.82
N THR A 14 3.90 -29.18 -14.63
CA THR A 14 2.92 -30.20 -14.34
C THR A 14 2.07 -29.87 -13.13
N ILE A 15 0.77 -29.85 -13.33
CA ILE A 15 -0.27 -29.77 -12.30
C ILE A 15 -0.43 -31.18 -11.72
N MET A 16 -0.01 -31.41 -10.50
CA MET A 16 -0.36 -32.61 -9.77
C MET A 16 -1.67 -32.40 -9.01
N SER A 17 -2.71 -32.96 -9.58
CA SER A 17 -4.00 -33.26 -8.96
C SER A 17 -3.80 -34.40 -7.95
N SER A 18 -4.05 -34.14 -6.67
CA SER A 18 -4.16 -35.17 -5.64
C SER A 18 -5.59 -35.23 -5.14
N SER A 19 -6.37 -36.06 -5.81
CA SER A 19 -7.62 -36.62 -5.33
C SER A 19 -7.28 -37.74 -4.36
N LEU A 20 -7.75 -37.71 -3.14
CA LEU A 20 -7.85 -38.90 -2.29
C LEU A 20 -9.10 -38.79 -1.41
N ALA A 21 -10.08 -39.52 -1.88
CA ALA A 21 -11.27 -39.91 -1.15
C ALA A 21 -10.88 -40.91 -0.03
N THR A 22 -11.34 -40.66 1.18
CA THR A 22 -11.38 -41.72 2.21
C THR A 22 -12.67 -41.63 3.01
N LYS A 23 -13.54 -42.48 2.71
CA LYS A 23 -14.53 -43.35 3.34
C LYS A 23 -14.74 -43.22 4.84
N LEU A 24 -16.01 -42.98 5.20
CA LEU A 24 -16.90 -43.67 6.14
C LEU A 24 -16.30 -44.27 7.44
N ALA A 25 -16.73 -43.72 8.57
CA ALA A 25 -17.17 -44.51 9.73
C ALA A 25 -18.25 -43.75 10.49
N ALA A 26 -19.45 -44.30 10.49
CA ALA A 26 -20.57 -43.87 11.29
C ALA A 26 -20.30 -44.35 12.74
N LEU A 27 -20.42 -43.47 13.73
CA LEU A 27 -20.75 -43.86 15.07
C LEU A 27 -21.67 -42.82 15.69
N ALA A 28 -22.93 -43.18 15.81
CA ALA A 28 -23.95 -42.43 16.51
C ALA A 28 -23.68 -42.45 18.01
N ILE A 29 -23.44 -41.29 18.59
CA ILE A 29 -23.61 -41.09 20.05
C ILE A 29 -24.55 -39.91 20.24
N LEU A 30 -25.80 -40.26 20.53
CA LEU A 30 -26.81 -39.36 21.06
C LEU A 30 -26.38 -38.87 22.42
N LEU A 31 -25.86 -37.67 22.51
CA LEU A 31 -25.87 -36.88 23.74
C LEU A 31 -26.50 -35.55 23.40
N SER A 32 -27.78 -35.47 23.75
CA SER A 32 -28.55 -34.21 23.75
C SER A 32 -28.00 -33.28 24.81
N CYS A 33 -26.98 -32.46 24.45
CA CYS A 33 -26.69 -31.24 25.17
C CYS A 33 -27.42 -30.12 24.48
N ASN A 34 -28.51 -29.71 25.09
CA ASN A 34 -29.29 -28.55 24.74
C ASN A 34 -28.46 -27.29 25.03
N VAL A 35 -27.50 -26.97 24.14
CA VAL A 35 -26.79 -25.70 24.17
C VAL A 35 -27.68 -24.69 23.49
N GLY A 36 -28.34 -23.88 24.31
CA GLY A 36 -29.14 -22.78 23.85
C GLY A 36 -28.35 -21.89 22.90
N PRO A 37 -29.01 -21.26 21.91
CA PRO A 37 -28.35 -20.36 21.01
C PRO A 37 -27.72 -19.22 21.84
N LEU A 38 -26.39 -19.21 21.95
CA LEU A 38 -25.68 -18.02 22.36
C LEU A 38 -26.01 -16.97 21.29
N ALA A 39 -26.97 -16.13 21.60
CA ALA A 39 -27.22 -14.92 20.84
C ALA A 39 -25.91 -14.12 20.84
N GLN A 40 -25.15 -14.27 19.79
CA GLN A 40 -24.03 -13.37 19.50
C GLN A 40 -24.65 -12.01 19.27
N ALA A 41 -24.68 -11.21 20.33
CA ALA A 41 -25.09 -9.83 20.24
C ALA A 41 -24.17 -9.16 19.21
N ALA A 42 -24.69 -8.82 18.06
CA ALA A 42 -23.99 -8.01 17.09
C ALA A 42 -23.49 -6.75 17.82
N PRO A 43 -22.19 -6.39 17.68
CA PRO A 43 -21.69 -5.19 18.32
C PRO A 43 -22.56 -4.01 17.91
N SER A 44 -23.11 -3.30 18.90
CA SER A 44 -23.97 -2.17 18.64
C SER A 44 -23.22 -1.15 17.76
N ALA A 45 -23.94 -0.44 16.88
CA ALA A 45 -23.36 0.57 15.99
C ALA A 45 -22.51 1.60 16.76
N LEU A 46 -22.85 1.87 18.01
CA LEU A 46 -22.08 2.71 18.94
C LEU A 46 -20.69 2.10 19.27
N GLN A 47 -20.59 0.78 19.45
CA GLN A 47 -19.30 0.12 19.70
C GLN A 47 -18.43 0.08 18.45
N ALA A 48 -19.03 -0.07 17.27
CA ALA A 48 -18.31 0.03 15.99
C ALA A 48 -17.78 1.45 15.75
N ALA A 49 -18.58 2.48 16.04
CA ALA A 49 -18.17 3.88 15.93
C ALA A 49 -17.03 4.22 16.91
N ALA A 50 -17.12 3.79 18.18
CA ALA A 50 -16.06 3.99 19.16
C ALA A 50 -14.76 3.26 18.79
N ALA A 51 -14.84 2.08 18.17
CA ALA A 51 -13.67 1.36 17.67
C ALA A 51 -13.00 2.06 16.48
N VAL A 52 -13.76 2.75 15.64
CA VAL A 52 -13.24 3.58 14.54
C VAL A 52 -12.57 4.83 15.08
N GLU A 53 -13.16 5.53 16.04
CA GLU A 53 -12.56 6.70 16.67
C GLU A 53 -11.27 6.37 17.44
N SER A 54 -11.24 5.26 18.16
CA SER A 54 -10.05 4.78 18.84
C SER A 54 -8.90 4.46 17.86
N ARG A 55 -9.20 3.92 16.68
CA ARG A 55 -8.19 3.66 15.63
C ARG A 55 -7.67 4.94 14.99
N ALA A 56 -8.52 5.94 14.81
CA ALA A 56 -8.16 7.22 14.19
C ALA A 56 -7.21 8.06 15.06
N ALA A 57 -7.29 7.93 16.39
CA ALA A 57 -6.39 8.60 17.34
C ALA A 57 -4.99 7.95 17.43
N ALA A 58 -4.77 6.82 16.76
CA ALA A 58 -3.54 6.04 16.85
C ALA A 58 -2.43 6.50 15.91
N TRP A 59 -2.74 7.26 14.85
CA TRP A 59 -1.77 7.76 13.89
C TRP A 59 -1.14 9.07 14.32
N ARG A 60 0.18 9.17 14.16
CA ARG A 60 0.98 10.38 14.38
C ARG A 60 1.57 10.81 13.04
N ALA A 61 1.11 11.94 12.52
CA ALA A 61 1.59 12.53 11.28
C ALA A 61 1.42 14.05 11.33
N ASP A 62 2.35 14.80 10.73
CA ASP A 62 2.17 16.22 10.47
C ASP A 62 1.38 16.39 9.17
N SER A 63 0.39 17.26 9.16
CA SER A 63 -0.41 17.57 7.96
C SER A 63 0.42 18.06 6.77
N LYS A 64 1.60 18.65 7.04
CA LYS A 64 2.58 19.06 6.02
C LYS A 64 3.22 17.90 5.28
N ASP A 65 3.25 16.72 5.92
CA ASP A 65 3.82 15.51 5.33
C ASP A 65 2.83 14.74 4.46
N ASN A 66 1.58 15.20 4.38
CA ASN A 66 0.59 14.62 3.50
C ASN A 66 0.87 14.99 2.04
N LEU A 67 1.00 13.98 1.18
CA LEU A 67 1.19 14.15 -0.27
C LEU A 67 -0.13 14.12 -1.01
N CYS A 68 -1.00 13.16 -0.68
CA CYS A 68 -2.32 13.03 -1.28
C CYS A 68 -3.23 12.16 -0.40
N GLY A 69 -4.54 12.25 -0.67
CA GLY A 69 -5.57 11.54 0.08
C GLY A 69 -6.05 12.29 1.32
N LEU A 70 -6.48 11.54 2.34
CA LEU A 70 -7.00 12.10 3.59
C LEU A 70 -5.90 12.81 4.37
N LYS A 71 -6.14 14.08 4.73
CA LYS A 71 -5.17 14.93 5.46
C LYS A 71 -5.29 14.81 6.97
N ASN A 72 -6.45 14.40 7.49
CA ASN A 72 -6.67 14.35 8.93
C ASN A 72 -6.23 12.99 9.50
N PRO A 73 -5.21 12.94 10.39
CA PRO A 73 -4.73 11.69 10.98
C PRO A 73 -5.82 10.91 11.75
N ARG A 74 -6.88 11.59 12.23
CA ARG A 74 -7.97 10.94 12.96
C ARG A 74 -8.88 10.07 12.07
N HIS A 75 -8.88 10.31 10.76
CA HIS A 75 -9.72 9.59 9.80
C HIS A 75 -8.96 8.55 8.96
N LEU A 76 -7.68 8.30 9.31
CA LEU A 76 -6.86 7.36 8.57
C LEU A 76 -7.20 5.92 8.94
N THR A 77 -7.59 5.14 7.95
CA THR A 77 -7.86 3.71 8.09
C THR A 77 -6.65 2.88 7.67
N GLN A 78 -6.10 3.17 6.52
CA GLN A 78 -4.99 2.44 5.92
C GLN A 78 -4.05 3.41 5.16
N PRO A 79 -3.23 4.19 5.89
CA PRO A 79 -2.25 5.07 5.26
C PRO A 79 -1.03 4.29 4.77
N ALA A 80 -0.32 4.87 3.79
CA ALA A 80 0.98 4.42 3.34
C ALA A 80 2.00 5.55 3.45
N GLN A 81 3.28 5.21 3.44
CA GLN A 81 4.39 6.17 3.45
C GLN A 81 5.31 6.00 2.27
N ILE A 82 6.12 7.02 1.99
CA ILE A 82 7.22 6.96 1.04
C ILE A 82 8.44 7.71 1.55
N ASN A 83 9.61 7.32 1.09
CA ASN A 83 10.80 8.16 1.17
C ASN A 83 10.69 9.24 0.08
N TYR A 84 10.11 10.39 0.47
CA TYR A 84 9.84 11.50 -0.45
C TYR A 84 11.07 11.96 -1.22
N ARG A 85 12.23 12.06 -0.55
CA ARG A 85 13.46 12.53 -1.16
C ARG A 85 13.94 11.55 -2.22
N ALA A 86 13.99 10.26 -1.89
CA ALA A 86 14.42 9.23 -2.83
C ALA A 86 13.52 9.18 -4.08
N VAL A 87 12.21 9.30 -3.91
CA VAL A 87 11.27 9.33 -5.04
C VAL A 87 11.44 10.59 -5.88
N LEU A 88 11.53 11.77 -5.23
CA LEU A 88 11.67 13.04 -5.93
C LEU A 88 12.93 13.05 -6.81
N GLU A 89 14.04 12.56 -6.30
CA GLU A 89 15.33 12.50 -7.02
C GLU A 89 15.28 11.58 -8.25
N GLN A 90 14.33 10.66 -8.34
CA GLN A 90 14.14 9.75 -9.46
C GLN A 90 13.11 10.26 -10.49
N THR A 91 12.50 11.43 -10.27
CA THR A 91 11.61 12.02 -11.28
C THR A 91 12.40 12.46 -12.52
N PRO A 92 11.82 12.34 -13.72
CA PRO A 92 12.48 12.77 -14.97
C PRO A 92 12.98 14.23 -14.91
N GLU A 93 12.20 15.11 -14.30
CA GLU A 93 12.52 16.54 -14.16
C GLU A 93 13.76 16.75 -13.28
N MET A 94 13.92 15.99 -12.20
CA MET A 94 15.09 16.10 -11.33
C MET A 94 16.32 15.44 -11.94
N ILE A 95 16.13 14.43 -12.78
CA ILE A 95 17.20 13.82 -13.56
C ILE A 95 17.70 14.81 -14.63
N ASP A 96 16.80 15.44 -15.39
CA ASP A 96 17.12 16.46 -16.40
C ASP A 96 17.87 17.65 -15.77
N LEU A 97 17.37 18.14 -14.63
CA LEU A 97 18.00 19.22 -13.88
C LEU A 97 19.48 18.90 -13.54
N ARG A 98 19.74 17.67 -13.04
CA ARG A 98 21.11 17.23 -12.71
C ARG A 98 21.98 17.07 -13.95
N GLN A 99 21.45 16.50 -15.02
CA GLN A 99 22.19 16.30 -16.28
C GLN A 99 22.59 17.62 -16.95
N ARG A 100 21.72 18.63 -16.86
CA ARG A 100 21.98 19.97 -17.41
C ARG A 100 22.76 20.88 -16.46
N GLY A 101 23.05 20.42 -15.23
CA GLY A 101 23.76 21.23 -14.23
C GLY A 101 23.02 22.48 -13.78
N ILE A 102 21.67 22.47 -13.84
CA ILE A 102 20.84 23.60 -13.45
C ILE A 102 20.77 23.68 -11.93
N SER A 103 21.04 24.88 -11.39
CA SER A 103 20.91 25.13 -9.95
C SER A 103 19.43 25.07 -9.52
N LEU A 104 19.19 24.45 -8.37
CA LEU A 104 17.86 24.44 -7.74
C LEU A 104 17.34 25.82 -7.34
N ASP A 105 18.26 26.77 -7.13
CA ASP A 105 17.92 28.14 -6.73
C ASP A 105 17.62 29.03 -7.94
N SER A 106 17.88 28.56 -9.16
CA SER A 106 17.51 29.28 -10.39
C SER A 106 15.99 29.21 -10.62
N ALA A 107 15.46 30.16 -11.35
CA ALA A 107 14.05 30.18 -11.73
C ALA A 107 13.65 28.89 -12.49
N GLU A 108 14.50 28.44 -13.43
CA GLU A 108 14.28 27.18 -14.16
C GLU A 108 14.32 25.96 -13.24
N GLY A 109 15.27 25.91 -12.30
CA GLY A 109 15.38 24.83 -11.33
C GLY A 109 14.15 24.73 -10.43
N GLN A 110 13.61 25.87 -9.98
CA GLN A 110 12.37 25.90 -9.19
C GLN A 110 11.18 25.39 -9.99
N ILE A 111 11.02 25.78 -11.27
CA ILE A 111 9.95 25.29 -12.14
C ILE A 111 10.05 23.77 -12.34
N LEU A 112 11.23 23.26 -12.61
CA LEU A 112 11.45 21.81 -12.78
C LEU A 112 11.11 21.04 -11.50
N ARG A 113 11.52 21.56 -10.35
CA ARG A 113 11.20 20.98 -9.05
C ARG A 113 9.69 20.95 -8.76
N GLU A 114 8.96 22.02 -9.07
CA GLU A 114 7.50 22.06 -8.92
C GLU A 114 6.82 21.03 -9.81
N ARG A 115 7.23 20.91 -11.06
CA ARG A 115 6.73 19.88 -11.99
C ARG A 115 7.01 18.47 -11.48
N ALA A 116 8.21 18.23 -10.92
CA ALA A 116 8.55 16.96 -10.30
C ALA A 116 7.61 16.61 -9.12
N VAL A 117 7.31 17.60 -8.26
CA VAL A 117 6.37 17.43 -7.14
C VAL A 117 4.96 17.14 -7.63
N ASP A 118 4.49 17.81 -8.65
CA ASP A 118 3.15 17.60 -9.21
C ASP A 118 3.03 16.22 -9.89
N ARG A 119 4.07 15.78 -10.62
CA ARG A 119 4.16 14.43 -11.15
C ARG A 119 4.07 13.40 -10.02
N LEU A 120 4.89 13.56 -8.99
CA LEU A 120 4.91 12.66 -7.84
C LEU A 120 3.53 12.56 -7.18
N ARG A 121 2.84 13.68 -6.97
CA ARG A 121 1.47 13.70 -6.43
C ARG A 121 0.48 12.98 -7.34
N SER A 122 0.56 13.22 -8.65
CA SER A 122 -0.32 12.59 -9.64
C SER A 122 -0.14 11.08 -9.67
N VAL A 123 1.11 10.59 -9.80
CA VAL A 123 1.43 9.15 -9.82
C VAL A 123 1.11 8.52 -8.48
N GLY A 124 1.49 9.18 -7.37
CA GLY A 124 1.19 8.73 -6.02
C GLY A 124 -0.30 8.56 -5.76
N SER A 125 -1.13 9.51 -6.21
CA SER A 125 -2.58 9.41 -6.08
C SER A 125 -3.16 8.21 -6.85
N LYS A 126 -2.66 7.94 -8.06
CA LYS A 126 -3.07 6.78 -8.87
C LYS A 126 -2.67 5.47 -8.19
N LEU A 127 -1.41 5.38 -7.72
CA LEU A 127 -0.89 4.19 -7.06
C LEU A 127 -1.64 3.91 -5.75
N MET A 128 -1.84 4.94 -4.92
CA MET A 128 -2.59 4.86 -3.67
C MET A 128 -4.00 4.27 -3.90
N LYS A 129 -4.75 4.80 -4.89
CA LYS A 129 -6.08 4.30 -5.24
C LYS A 129 -6.04 2.84 -5.73
N LYS A 130 -5.07 2.50 -6.58
CA LYS A 130 -4.89 1.14 -7.10
C LYS A 130 -4.63 0.13 -5.99
N ARG A 131 -3.91 0.52 -4.94
CA ARG A 131 -3.55 -0.33 -3.79
C ARG A 131 -4.56 -0.28 -2.65
N GLY A 132 -5.58 0.57 -2.73
CA GLY A 132 -6.62 0.70 -1.70
C GLY A 132 -6.20 1.47 -0.44
N TYR A 133 -5.13 2.26 -0.51
CA TYR A 133 -4.72 3.11 0.60
C TYR A 133 -5.55 4.40 0.65
N CYS A 134 -5.82 4.90 1.86
CA CYS A 134 -6.61 6.12 2.06
C CYS A 134 -5.79 7.42 1.92
N SER A 135 -4.48 7.33 2.11
CA SER A 135 -3.58 8.50 2.07
C SER A 135 -2.12 8.09 1.91
N LEU A 136 -1.31 9.01 1.39
CA LEU A 136 0.13 8.84 1.19
C LEU A 136 0.90 9.96 1.91
N TRP A 137 1.93 9.59 2.66
CA TRP A 137 2.65 10.47 3.57
C TRP A 137 4.16 10.40 3.35
N LYS A 138 4.86 11.51 3.63
CA LYS A 138 6.32 11.56 3.70
C LYS A 138 6.86 10.91 4.98
N GLY A 139 6.10 11.07 6.07
CA GLY A 139 6.40 10.50 7.37
C GLY A 139 5.12 10.31 8.16
N ILE A 140 4.90 9.10 8.63
CA ILE A 140 3.76 8.73 9.46
C ILE A 140 4.16 7.57 10.36
N SER A 141 3.68 7.54 11.58
CA SER A 141 3.89 6.44 12.50
C SER A 141 2.61 6.07 13.23
N HIS A 142 2.53 4.83 13.66
CA HIS A 142 1.46 4.36 14.51
C HIS A 142 1.93 4.30 15.97
N ARG A 143 1.04 4.62 16.91
CA ARG A 143 1.38 4.62 18.35
C ARG A 143 1.87 3.28 18.86
N ASP A 144 1.35 2.19 18.31
CA ASP A 144 1.71 0.82 18.71
C ASP A 144 3.02 0.35 18.07
N GLY A 145 3.72 1.21 17.32
CA GLY A 145 4.97 0.84 16.65
C GLY A 145 4.80 -0.10 15.45
N ARG A 146 3.56 -0.35 14.99
CA ARG A 146 3.34 -1.18 13.79
C ARG A 146 3.93 -0.51 12.55
N MET A 147 4.45 -1.35 11.67
CA MET A 147 5.03 -0.87 10.41
C MET A 147 3.95 -0.27 9.51
N VAL A 148 4.28 0.88 8.91
CA VAL A 148 3.47 1.52 7.88
C VAL A 148 3.93 0.98 6.52
N PRO A 149 3.02 0.60 5.61
CA PRO A 149 3.39 0.17 4.26
C PRO A 149 4.19 1.25 3.52
N ASP A 150 5.36 0.87 2.99
CA ASP A 150 6.24 1.75 2.22
C ASP A 150 6.05 1.48 0.72
N LEU A 151 5.65 2.51 -0.02
CA LEU A 151 5.41 2.45 -1.45
C LEU A 151 6.53 3.10 -2.27
N THR A 152 7.69 3.37 -1.67
CA THR A 152 8.82 4.06 -2.33
C THR A 152 9.23 3.38 -3.62
N SER A 153 9.51 2.08 -3.59
CA SER A 153 9.96 1.33 -4.75
C SER A 153 8.91 1.23 -5.85
N GLU A 154 7.64 1.02 -5.46
CA GLU A 154 6.54 0.95 -6.42
C GLU A 154 6.29 2.30 -7.10
N LEU A 155 6.45 3.39 -6.35
CA LEU A 155 6.25 4.73 -6.88
C LEU A 155 7.40 5.11 -7.84
N ILE A 156 8.65 4.77 -7.50
CA ILE A 156 9.79 4.94 -8.41
C ILE A 156 9.58 4.16 -9.71
N ALA A 157 9.12 2.93 -9.64
CA ALA A 157 8.85 2.11 -10.82
C ALA A 157 7.69 2.63 -11.69
N ALA A 158 6.85 3.52 -11.16
CA ALA A 158 5.70 4.09 -11.84
C ALA A 158 5.93 5.51 -12.40
N LEU A 159 7.09 6.13 -12.12
CA LEU A 159 7.47 7.46 -12.62
C LEU A 159 7.89 7.43 -14.07
#